data_9a7a0a1d2a4951845d97d6b8cfec77e1
#
_entry.id   9a7a0a1d2a4951845d97d6b8cfec77e1
#
_cell.length_a   1.000
_cell.length_b   1.000
_cell.length_c   1.000
_cell.angle_alpha   90.00
_cell.angle_beta   90.00
_cell.angle_gamma   90.00
#
_symmetry.space_group_name_H-M   'P 1'
#
loop_
_entity.id
_entity.type
_entity.pdbx_description
1 polymer ?
#
loop_
_entity_poly.entity_id
_entity_poly.type
_entity_poly.pdbx_seq_one_letter_code
_entity_poly.pdbx_strand_id
1 'polypeptide(L)'
;MNKRILLIEDNEQNRYLVTFLLQARGWEVMHAADGPAGLALAGEIAPALILLDIQLPGMDGYAVARALRANPKLAAIPVVAVTSYAMPGDRERCIEAGCTGYLEKPIDPQTFAAEVEAMLEASA
;
A
#
# COMPACT_ATOMS: atom_id res chain seq x y z
N MET A 1 6.05 18.46 -5.84
CA MET A 1 6.32 17.12 -5.27
C MET A 1 5.02 16.35 -5.09
N ASN A 2 5.04 15.08 -5.42
CA ASN A 2 3.87 14.23 -5.24
C ASN A 2 3.72 13.83 -3.77
N LYS A 3 2.66 14.29 -3.14
CA LYS A 3 2.35 14.01 -1.74
C LYS A 3 1.14 13.10 -1.57
N ARG A 4 0.81 12.33 -2.60
CA ARG A 4 -0.34 11.43 -2.57
C ARG A 4 0.06 10.01 -2.27
N ILE A 5 -0.66 9.39 -1.34
CA ILE A 5 -0.56 7.96 -1.03
C ILE A 5 -1.93 7.34 -1.29
N LEU A 6 -1.95 6.24 -2.02
CA LEU A 6 -3.16 5.44 -2.20
C LEU A 6 -3.15 4.31 -1.19
N LEU A 7 -4.21 4.22 -0.41
CA LEU A 7 -4.41 3.15 0.57
C LEU A 7 -5.51 2.21 0.08
N ILE A 8 -5.16 0.95 -0.14
CA ILE A 8 -6.12 -0.09 -0.52
C ILE A 8 -6.33 -0.97 0.69
N GLU A 9 -7.47 -0.78 1.39
CA GLU A 9 -7.76 -1.38 2.67
C GLU A 9 -9.28 -1.43 2.86
N ASP A 10 -9.83 -2.61 3.15
CA ASP A 10 -11.28 -2.78 3.33
C ASP A 10 -11.76 -2.46 4.76
N ASN A 11 -10.88 -2.50 5.75
CA ASN A 11 -11.26 -2.24 7.14
C ASN A 11 -11.29 -0.75 7.42
N GLU A 12 -12.46 -0.24 7.79
CA GLU A 12 -12.68 1.18 8.02
C GLU A 12 -11.80 1.75 9.14
N GLN A 13 -11.64 0.99 10.22
CA GLN A 13 -10.80 1.44 11.36
C GLN A 13 -9.34 1.54 10.97
N ASN A 14 -8.85 0.60 10.19
CA ASN A 14 -7.47 0.64 9.70
C ASN A 14 -7.27 1.80 8.72
N ARG A 15 -8.24 2.05 7.84
CA ARG A 15 -8.19 3.20 6.94
C ARG A 15 -8.10 4.51 7.73
N TYR A 16 -8.92 4.64 8.77
CA TYR A 16 -8.91 5.84 9.60
C TYR A 16 -7.56 6.06 10.26
N LEU A 17 -7.02 5.02 10.90
CA LEU A 17 -5.74 5.11 11.59
C LEU A 17 -4.59 5.47 10.65
N VAL A 18 -4.47 4.76 9.54
CA VAL A 18 -3.40 4.99 8.56
C VAL A 18 -3.51 6.40 7.98
N THR A 19 -4.72 6.80 7.61
CA THR A 19 -4.96 8.14 7.05
C THR A 19 -4.57 9.22 8.04
N PHE A 20 -4.99 9.08 9.31
CA PHE A 20 -4.66 10.04 10.35
C PHE A 20 -3.14 10.19 10.52
N LEU A 21 -2.44 9.06 10.60
CA LEU A 21 -0.99 9.07 10.82
C LEU A 21 -0.22 9.71 9.66
N LEU A 22 -0.63 9.42 8.44
CA LEU A 22 0.05 9.96 7.26
C LEU A 22 -0.31 11.43 7.02
N GLN A 23 -1.57 11.82 7.22
CA GLN A 23 -1.98 13.22 7.09
C GLN A 23 -1.25 14.11 8.08
N ALA A 24 -0.96 13.61 9.29
CA ALA A 24 -0.20 14.35 10.28
C ALA A 24 1.21 14.69 9.81
N ARG A 25 1.72 13.96 8.81
CA ARG A 25 3.04 14.20 8.22
C ARG A 25 2.97 14.90 6.86
N GLY A 26 1.81 15.42 6.50
CA GLY A 26 1.64 16.19 5.29
C GLY A 26 1.25 15.41 4.05
N TRP A 27 0.93 14.11 4.19
CA TRP A 27 0.51 13.31 3.05
C TRP A 27 -0.97 13.49 2.76
N GLU A 28 -1.33 13.48 1.47
CA GLU A 28 -2.71 13.40 1.02
C GLU A 28 -3.02 11.93 0.81
N VAL A 29 -3.96 11.38 1.57
CA VAL A 29 -4.29 9.96 1.51
C VAL A 29 -5.63 9.78 0.81
N MET A 30 -5.62 8.99 -0.25
CA MET A 30 -6.82 8.55 -0.96
C MET A 30 -6.99 7.06 -0.70
N HIS A 31 -8.22 6.58 -0.61
CA HIS A 31 -8.43 5.18 -0.27
C HIS A 31 -9.41 4.48 -1.20
N ALA A 32 -9.23 3.17 -1.31
CA ALA A 32 -10.14 2.27 -1.99
C ALA A 32 -10.36 1.05 -1.09
N ALA A 33 -11.55 0.49 -1.13
CA ALA A 33 -11.93 -0.60 -0.24
C ALA A 33 -11.64 -1.99 -0.82
N ASP A 34 -11.32 -2.09 -2.11
CA ASP A 34 -11.05 -3.37 -2.76
C ASP A 34 -10.01 -3.21 -3.87
N GLY A 35 -9.60 -4.34 -4.43
CA GLY A 35 -8.58 -4.38 -5.47
C GLY A 35 -8.97 -3.63 -6.75
N PRO A 36 -10.11 -3.94 -7.37
CA PRO A 36 -10.50 -3.26 -8.61
C PRO A 36 -10.63 -1.76 -8.45
N ALA A 37 -11.25 -1.28 -7.35
CA ALA A 37 -11.35 0.16 -7.08
C ALA A 37 -9.97 0.78 -6.89
N GLY A 38 -9.06 0.08 -6.20
CA GLY A 38 -7.70 0.55 -6.01
C GLY A 38 -6.92 0.68 -7.31
N LEU A 39 -7.04 -0.31 -8.19
CA LEU A 39 -6.38 -0.26 -9.49
C LEU A 39 -6.87 0.91 -10.34
N ALA A 40 -8.19 1.12 -10.37
CA ALA A 40 -8.76 2.24 -11.10
C ALA A 40 -8.28 3.58 -10.55
N LEU A 41 -8.30 3.73 -9.22
CA LEU A 41 -7.90 4.97 -8.57
C LEU A 41 -6.41 5.25 -8.77
N ALA A 42 -5.57 4.23 -8.74
CA ALA A 42 -4.14 4.39 -8.98
C ALA A 42 -3.87 5.04 -10.34
N GLY A 43 -4.62 4.63 -11.36
CA GLY A 43 -4.49 5.21 -12.69
C GLY A 43 -4.94 6.67 -12.77
N GLU A 44 -5.90 7.06 -11.94
CA GLU A 44 -6.43 8.42 -11.91
C GLU A 44 -5.52 9.40 -11.16
N ILE A 45 -5.01 8.99 -9.99
CA ILE A 45 -4.32 9.94 -9.11
C ILE A 45 -2.79 9.87 -9.21
N ALA A 46 -2.25 8.84 -9.83
CA ALA A 46 -0.80 8.64 -9.95
C ALA A 46 -0.08 8.88 -8.61
N PRO A 47 -0.33 8.03 -7.58
CA PRO A 47 0.22 8.28 -6.26
C PRO A 47 1.73 8.09 -6.22
N ALA A 48 2.36 8.69 -5.21
CA ALA A 48 3.79 8.49 -4.98
C ALA A 48 4.08 7.09 -4.41
N LEU A 49 3.10 6.50 -3.71
CA LEU A 49 3.24 5.20 -3.06
C LEU A 49 1.87 4.59 -2.87
N ILE A 50 1.80 3.26 -2.92
CA ILE A 50 0.57 2.51 -2.65
C ILE A 50 0.80 1.65 -1.41
N LEU A 51 -0.10 1.80 -0.43
CA LEU A 51 -0.18 0.90 0.72
C LEU A 51 -1.28 -0.12 0.41
N LEU A 52 -0.93 -1.40 0.47
CA LEU A 52 -1.79 -2.47 -0.01
C LEU A 52 -2.00 -3.51 1.07
N ASP A 53 -3.25 -3.65 1.55
CA ASP A 53 -3.62 -4.77 2.41
C ASP A 53 -3.64 -6.05 1.56
N ILE A 54 -2.96 -7.07 2.05
CA ILE A 54 -2.91 -8.36 1.34
C ILE A 54 -4.22 -9.12 1.47
N GLN A 55 -4.97 -8.91 2.56
CA GLN A 55 -6.21 -9.65 2.85
C GLN A 55 -7.44 -8.86 2.42
N LEU A 56 -7.62 -8.69 1.12
CA LEU A 56 -8.77 -7.99 0.57
C LEU A 56 -9.88 -8.94 0.17
N PRO A 57 -11.15 -8.50 0.22
CA PRO A 57 -12.25 -9.32 -0.28
C PRO A 57 -12.21 -9.43 -1.81
N GLY A 58 -12.55 -10.60 -2.30
CA GLY A 58 -12.64 -10.89 -3.73
C GLY A 58 -11.29 -11.05 -4.40
N MET A 59 -10.61 -9.95 -4.69
CA MET A 59 -9.28 -9.96 -5.31
C MET A 59 -8.22 -9.75 -4.24
N ASP A 60 -7.35 -10.74 -4.03
CA ASP A 60 -6.34 -10.63 -2.97
C ASP A 60 -5.22 -9.64 -3.32
N GLY A 61 -4.47 -9.24 -2.29
CA GLY A 61 -3.43 -8.23 -2.45
C GLY A 61 -2.30 -8.64 -3.39
N TYR A 62 -1.97 -9.94 -3.46
CA TYR A 62 -0.95 -10.40 -4.39
C TYR A 62 -1.38 -10.18 -5.84
N ALA A 63 -2.65 -10.45 -6.14
CA ALA A 63 -3.19 -10.22 -7.47
C ALA A 63 -3.19 -8.73 -7.82
N VAL A 64 -3.51 -7.86 -6.85
CA VAL A 64 -3.44 -6.41 -7.05
C VAL A 64 -2.01 -5.97 -7.36
N ALA A 65 -1.04 -6.46 -6.59
CA ALA A 65 0.37 -6.12 -6.82
C ALA A 65 0.83 -6.54 -8.22
N ARG A 66 0.47 -7.75 -8.64
CA ARG A 66 0.81 -8.22 -9.99
C ARG A 66 0.18 -7.37 -11.07
N ALA A 67 -1.09 -6.98 -10.89
CA ALA A 67 -1.79 -6.14 -11.85
C ALA A 67 -1.14 -4.75 -11.98
N LEU A 68 -0.68 -4.19 -10.85
CA LEU A 68 0.03 -2.91 -10.85
C LEU A 68 1.34 -3.02 -11.64
N ARG A 69 2.08 -4.10 -11.45
CA ARG A 69 3.35 -4.28 -12.17
C ARG A 69 3.17 -4.59 -13.65
N ALA A 70 2.05 -5.18 -14.03
CA ALA A 70 1.73 -5.45 -15.42
C ALA A 70 1.31 -4.20 -16.21
N ASN A 71 0.94 -3.13 -15.51
CA ASN A 71 0.52 -1.87 -16.16
C ASN A 71 1.73 -0.94 -16.27
N PRO A 72 2.21 -0.64 -17.50
CA PRO A 72 3.40 0.21 -17.67
C PRO A 72 3.29 1.59 -17.02
N LYS A 73 2.08 2.13 -16.90
CA LYS A 73 1.86 3.44 -16.29
C LYS A 73 2.03 3.40 -14.78
N LEU A 74 1.86 2.22 -14.16
CA LEU A 74 1.86 2.06 -12.70
C LEU A 74 3.05 1.26 -12.20
N ALA A 75 3.81 0.63 -13.10
CA ALA A 75 4.84 -0.33 -12.74
C ALA A 75 5.99 0.27 -11.90
N ALA A 76 6.20 1.58 -11.98
CA ALA A 76 7.28 2.25 -11.23
C ALA A 76 6.83 2.74 -9.85
N ILE A 77 5.53 2.69 -9.52
CA ILE A 77 5.04 3.18 -8.23
C ILE A 77 5.41 2.17 -7.13
N PRO A 78 6.06 2.61 -6.04
CA PRO A 78 6.36 1.71 -4.93
C PRO A 78 5.09 1.17 -4.29
N VAL A 79 5.06 -0.13 -3.99
CA VAL A 79 3.94 -0.79 -3.33
C VAL A 79 4.43 -1.40 -2.03
N VAL A 80 3.85 -0.97 -0.91
CA VAL A 80 4.17 -1.51 0.41
C VAL A 80 2.99 -2.37 0.87
N ALA A 81 3.23 -3.66 1.02
CA ALA A 81 2.23 -4.59 1.52
C ALA A 81 2.07 -4.44 3.03
N VAL A 82 0.84 -4.47 3.51
CA VAL A 82 0.52 -4.45 4.94
C VAL A 82 -0.35 -5.65 5.23
N THR A 83 0.06 -6.49 6.18
CA THR A 83 -0.65 -7.76 6.43
C THR A 83 -0.62 -8.13 7.90
N SER A 84 -1.70 -8.77 8.36
CA SER A 84 -1.77 -9.36 9.70
C SER A 84 -1.31 -10.83 9.71
N TYR A 85 -1.05 -11.43 8.55
CA TYR A 85 -0.56 -12.80 8.47
C TYR A 85 0.94 -12.79 8.21
N ALA A 86 1.72 -12.94 9.29
CA ALA A 86 3.17 -13.03 9.20
C ALA A 86 3.60 -14.49 9.13
N MET A 87 3.17 -15.20 8.10
CA MET A 87 3.54 -16.60 7.89
C MET A 87 4.92 -16.67 7.24
N PRO A 88 5.70 -17.73 7.52
CA PRO A 88 6.95 -17.93 6.79
C PRO A 88 6.71 -17.94 5.28
N GLY A 89 7.50 -17.14 4.55
CA GLY A 89 7.38 -17.05 3.11
C GLY A 89 6.46 -15.95 2.60
N ASP A 90 5.66 -15.30 3.46
CA ASP A 90 4.76 -14.24 3.02
C ASP A 90 5.50 -13.03 2.48
N ARG A 91 6.61 -12.67 3.11
CA ARG A 91 7.43 -11.55 2.63
C ARG A 91 7.94 -11.83 1.23
N GLU A 92 8.44 -13.03 0.99
CA GLU A 92 8.95 -13.44 -0.32
C GLU A 92 7.84 -13.44 -1.35
N ARG A 93 6.63 -13.87 -0.99
CA ARG A 93 5.47 -13.84 -1.89
C ARG A 93 5.10 -12.41 -2.26
N CYS A 94 5.15 -11.48 -1.31
CA CYS A 94 4.90 -10.07 -1.60
C CYS A 94 5.93 -9.52 -2.59
N ILE A 95 7.20 -9.79 -2.36
CA ILE A 95 8.27 -9.33 -3.25
C ILE A 95 8.12 -9.93 -4.65
N GLU A 96 7.84 -11.22 -4.75
CA GLU A 96 7.62 -11.90 -6.04
C GLU A 96 6.41 -11.33 -6.80
N ALA A 97 5.38 -10.91 -6.06
CA ALA A 97 4.20 -10.28 -6.67
C ALA A 97 4.48 -8.85 -7.14
N GLY A 98 5.60 -8.26 -6.74
CA GLY A 98 5.99 -6.93 -7.17
C GLY A 98 5.96 -5.87 -6.08
N CYS A 99 5.77 -6.25 -4.81
CA CYS A 99 5.80 -5.30 -3.71
C CYS A 99 7.23 -4.82 -3.46
N THR A 100 7.36 -3.55 -3.15
CA THR A 100 8.66 -2.93 -2.84
C THR A 100 9.02 -3.11 -1.37
N GLY A 101 8.02 -3.18 -0.49
CA GLY A 101 8.21 -3.31 0.95
C GLY A 101 7.09 -4.09 1.59
N TYR A 102 7.25 -4.32 2.89
CA TYR A 102 6.35 -5.17 3.65
C TYR A 102 6.28 -4.69 5.09
N LEU A 103 5.08 -4.49 5.61
CA LEU A 103 4.84 -4.12 7.01
C LEU A 103 3.81 -5.07 7.61
N GLU A 104 3.99 -5.41 8.88
CA GLU A 104 3.08 -6.27 9.61
C GLU A 104 2.11 -5.46 10.45
N LYS A 105 0.86 -5.93 10.51
CA LYS A 105 -0.12 -5.42 11.48
C LYS A 105 0.10 -6.14 12.81
N PRO A 106 -0.22 -5.53 13.96
CA PRO A 106 -0.86 -4.22 14.11
C PRO A 106 0.09 -3.06 13.81
N ILE A 107 -0.49 -2.00 13.29
CA ILE A 107 0.27 -0.79 12.96
C ILE A 107 0.70 -0.11 14.26
N ASP A 108 2.00 0.20 14.36
CA ASP A 108 2.53 0.98 15.48
C ASP A 108 2.37 2.47 15.16
N PRO A 109 1.50 3.18 15.88
CA PRO A 109 1.26 4.60 15.57
C PRO A 109 2.51 5.49 15.68
N GLN A 110 3.50 5.07 16.47
CA GLN A 110 4.70 5.87 16.67
C GLN A 110 5.71 5.77 15.54
N THR A 111 5.72 4.63 14.82
CA THR A 111 6.76 4.35 13.83
C THR A 111 6.24 4.21 12.41
N PHE A 112 4.94 3.99 12.24
CA PHE A 112 4.37 3.62 10.94
C PHE A 112 4.69 4.61 9.83
N ALA A 113 4.42 5.89 10.06
CA ALA A 113 4.63 6.92 9.03
C ALA A 113 6.10 7.05 8.64
N ALA A 114 7.00 6.96 9.63
CA ALA A 114 8.44 7.00 9.36
C ALA A 114 8.90 5.79 8.57
N GLU A 115 8.35 4.60 8.87
CA GLU A 115 8.68 3.38 8.13
C GLU A 115 8.22 3.47 6.68
N VAL A 116 7.02 4.00 6.43
CA VAL A 116 6.49 4.20 5.08
C VAL A 116 7.40 5.17 4.31
N GLU A 117 7.76 6.28 4.93
CA GLU A 117 8.64 7.27 4.29
C GLU A 117 10.02 6.71 3.97
N ALA A 118 10.56 5.89 4.87
CA ALA A 118 11.85 5.24 4.63
C ALA A 118 11.79 4.30 3.43
N MET A 119 10.69 3.57 3.27
CA MET A 119 10.49 2.68 2.13
C MET A 119 10.37 3.45 0.82
N LEU A 120 9.70 4.60 0.85
CA LEU A 120 9.59 5.47 -0.32
C LEU A 120 10.96 6.01 -0.74
N GLU A 121 11.77 6.45 0.22
CA GLU A 121 13.12 6.93 -0.06
C GLU A 121 14.01 5.84 -0.63
N ALA A 122 13.91 4.63 -0.11
CA ALA A 122 14.69 3.49 -0.59
C ALA A 122 14.32 3.10 -2.02
N SER A 123 13.12 3.43 -2.48
CA SER A 123 12.63 3.12 -3.82
C SER A 123 13.00 4.19 -4.85
N ALA A 124 13.44 5.33 -4.40
CA ALA A 124 13.73 6.48 -5.28
C ALA A 124 15.00 6.28 -6.12
#